data_4e6b2de6f2c83005112b9e1da58060da
#
_entry.id   4e6b2de6f2c83005112b9e1da58060da
#
_cell.length_a   1.000
_cell.length_b   1.000
_cell.length_c   1.000
_cell.angle_alpha   90.00
_cell.angle_beta   90.00
_cell.angle_gamma   90.00
#
_symmetry.space_group_name_H-M   'P 1'
#
loop_
_entity.id
_entity.type
_entity.pdbx_description
1 polymer ?
#
loop_
_entity_poly.entity_id
_entity_poly.type
_entity_poly.pdbx_seq_one_letter_code
_entity_poly.pdbx_strand_id
1 'polypeptide(L)'
;MEELKKEDIKCIFPKRDENSNKGDFGYVGIMGGCIEYSGAVKLANLSSSALTSGAGVVRLIVPKEIANGVMPYLLEQTLFTIESKDGHMLFNKKEIDKALEKLKALAIGMGWGESEDNEKILRYILENKEMPIVIDADGLNMLAKMDKSILNKTKCKVILTPHPKEFERISGYDFQDILNNPQELASDFAKKYNVILLLKGHTTTITDGKTTYLVKKGCSGMATAGSGDVLSGILVGILGYNESTVLSVSAGSYLAGLAGELAEKELNDISMKASDTISVSYTHLRAHETSAH
;
A
#
# COMPACT_ATOMS: atom_id res chain seq x y z
N MET A 1 7.13 -22.38 -2.69
CA MET A 1 6.54 -21.31 -3.53
C MET A 1 5.23 -21.81 -4.10
N GLU A 2 4.15 -21.09 -3.89
CA GLU A 2 2.82 -21.48 -4.35
C GLU A 2 2.19 -20.36 -5.18
N GLU A 3 1.50 -20.72 -6.27
CA GLU A 3 0.68 -19.77 -7.02
C GLU A 3 -0.61 -19.52 -6.22
N LEU A 4 -0.89 -18.27 -5.90
CA LEU A 4 -2.06 -17.87 -5.13
C LEU A 4 -3.35 -18.05 -5.94
N LYS A 5 -4.31 -18.75 -5.37
CA LYS A 5 -5.64 -18.96 -5.95
C LYS A 5 -6.71 -18.17 -5.20
N LYS A 6 -7.86 -17.98 -5.83
CA LYS A 6 -9.01 -17.28 -5.25
C LYS A 6 -9.50 -17.91 -3.95
N GLU A 7 -9.44 -19.22 -3.84
CA GLU A 7 -9.86 -19.98 -2.66
C GLU A 7 -8.99 -19.68 -1.46
N ASP A 8 -7.69 -19.45 -1.65
CA ASP A 8 -6.71 -19.21 -0.60
C ASP A 8 -6.94 -17.90 0.14
N ILE A 9 -7.51 -16.90 -0.56
CA ILE A 9 -7.70 -15.55 0.00
C ILE A 9 -9.09 -15.30 0.60
N LYS A 10 -10.02 -16.24 0.51
CA LYS A 10 -11.40 -16.05 1.03
C LYS A 10 -11.43 -15.70 2.52
N CYS A 11 -10.53 -16.27 3.31
CA CYS A 11 -10.45 -16.02 4.74
C CYS A 11 -10.01 -14.57 5.08
N ILE A 12 -9.37 -13.87 4.13
CA ILE A 12 -8.94 -12.47 4.32
C ILE A 12 -10.12 -11.50 4.20
N PHE A 13 -11.22 -11.90 3.54
CA PHE A 13 -12.42 -11.08 3.33
C PHE A 13 -13.63 -11.71 4.04
N PRO A 14 -13.67 -11.69 5.38
CA PRO A 14 -14.76 -12.26 6.13
C PRO A 14 -16.05 -11.50 5.89
N LYS A 15 -17.18 -12.21 5.93
CA LYS A 15 -18.50 -11.58 5.95
C LYS A 15 -18.61 -10.71 7.21
N ARG A 16 -19.12 -9.49 7.05
CA ARG A 16 -19.35 -8.58 8.18
C ARG A 16 -20.52 -9.10 9.03
N ASP A 17 -20.32 -9.13 10.34
CA ASP A 17 -21.38 -9.39 11.30
C ASP A 17 -22.40 -8.23 11.26
N GLU A 18 -23.70 -8.54 11.46
CA GLU A 18 -24.77 -7.54 11.46
C GLU A 18 -24.61 -6.49 12.57
N ASN A 19 -23.94 -6.84 13.66
CA ASN A 19 -23.66 -5.95 14.79
C ASN A 19 -22.32 -5.20 14.66
N SER A 20 -21.61 -5.37 13.53
CA SER A 20 -20.31 -4.73 13.35
C SER A 20 -20.43 -3.21 13.28
N ASN A 21 -19.41 -2.54 13.80
CA ASN A 21 -19.24 -1.09 13.72
C ASN A 21 -17.95 -0.72 13.00
N LYS A 22 -17.79 0.55 12.63
CA LYS A 22 -16.62 1.03 11.89
C LYS A 22 -15.28 0.80 12.61
N GLY A 23 -15.27 0.69 13.93
CA GLY A 23 -14.07 0.44 14.73
C GLY A 23 -13.54 -0.98 14.56
N ASP A 24 -14.42 -1.95 14.26
CA ASP A 24 -14.04 -3.36 14.07
C ASP A 24 -13.20 -3.55 12.81
N PHE A 25 -13.38 -2.67 11.80
CA PHE A 25 -12.64 -2.67 10.54
C PHE A 25 -11.46 -1.69 10.52
N GLY A 26 -11.09 -1.17 11.68
CA GLY A 26 -9.88 -0.40 11.91
C GLY A 26 -9.89 1.02 11.33
N TYR A 27 -8.99 1.80 11.87
CA TYR A 27 -8.61 3.11 11.36
C TYR A 27 -7.29 2.95 10.61
N VAL A 28 -7.24 3.36 9.35
CA VAL A 28 -6.01 3.29 8.55
C VAL A 28 -5.58 4.70 8.12
N GLY A 29 -4.26 4.87 7.95
CA GLY A 29 -3.67 6.12 7.51
C GLY A 29 -3.06 6.01 6.12
N ILE A 30 -3.21 7.06 5.33
CA ILE A 30 -2.48 7.29 4.10
C ILE A 30 -1.67 8.57 4.29
N MET A 31 -0.34 8.47 4.29
CA MET A 31 0.56 9.62 4.46
C MET A 31 1.39 9.80 3.20
N GLY A 32 1.31 10.97 2.61
CA GLY A 32 2.04 11.29 1.39
C GLY A 32 1.56 12.57 0.72
N GLY A 33 1.82 12.66 -0.58
CA GLY A 33 1.51 13.83 -1.39
C GLY A 33 2.49 14.98 -1.18
N CYS A 34 2.78 15.66 -2.27
CA CYS A 34 3.44 16.96 -2.32
C CYS A 34 2.76 17.81 -3.41
N ILE A 35 3.22 19.01 -3.66
CA ILE A 35 2.62 19.90 -4.68
C ILE A 35 2.62 19.22 -6.04
N GLU A 36 3.74 18.62 -6.43
CA GLU A 36 3.95 18.01 -7.76
C GLU A 36 3.16 16.71 -7.93
N TYR A 37 2.98 15.94 -6.85
CA TYR A 37 2.43 14.58 -6.93
C TYR A 37 1.20 14.36 -6.03
N SER A 38 0.36 15.39 -5.88
CA SER A 38 -0.85 15.32 -5.05
C SER A 38 -1.89 14.29 -5.53
N GLY A 39 -1.81 13.83 -6.78
CA GLY A 39 -2.69 12.81 -7.35
C GLY A 39 -2.50 11.43 -6.74
N ALA A 40 -1.25 11.02 -6.47
CA ALA A 40 -0.89 9.71 -5.96
C ALA A 40 -1.59 9.40 -4.63
N VAL A 41 -1.52 10.32 -3.67
CA VAL A 41 -2.13 10.16 -2.36
C VAL A 41 -3.66 10.13 -2.40
N LYS A 42 -4.29 10.76 -3.40
CA LYS A 42 -5.74 10.70 -3.64
C LYS A 42 -6.17 9.30 -4.08
N LEU A 43 -5.42 8.69 -5.02
CA LEU A 43 -5.68 7.33 -5.49
C LEU A 43 -5.56 6.31 -4.36
N ALA A 44 -4.47 6.37 -3.57
CA ALA A 44 -4.29 5.51 -2.41
C ALA A 44 -5.42 5.69 -1.38
N ASN A 45 -5.83 6.93 -1.12
CA ASN A 45 -6.91 7.24 -0.19
C ASN A 45 -8.26 6.67 -0.64
N LEU A 46 -8.61 6.82 -1.92
CA LEU A 46 -9.87 6.30 -2.46
C LEU A 46 -9.90 4.77 -2.45
N SER A 47 -8.78 4.12 -2.78
CA SER A 47 -8.71 2.65 -2.85
C SER A 47 -8.72 1.97 -1.47
N SER A 48 -8.37 2.68 -0.40
CA SER A 48 -8.37 2.14 0.97
C SER A 48 -9.73 2.21 1.68
N SER A 49 -10.72 2.87 1.09
CA SER A 49 -12.03 3.05 1.71
C SER A 49 -12.79 1.73 1.92
N ALA A 50 -13.82 1.76 2.78
CA ALA A 50 -14.66 0.59 3.09
C ALA A 50 -15.35 -0.03 1.86
N LEU A 51 -15.55 0.76 0.81
CA LEU A 51 -16.17 0.28 -0.44
C LEU A 51 -15.21 -0.51 -1.31
N THR A 52 -13.90 -0.30 -1.16
CA THR A 52 -12.90 -0.89 -2.04
C THR A 52 -12.04 -1.95 -1.35
N SER A 53 -11.61 -1.73 -0.11
CA SER A 53 -10.71 -2.66 0.61
C SER A 53 -11.16 -2.99 2.03
N GLY A 54 -12.27 -2.44 2.49
CA GLY A 54 -12.92 -2.85 3.73
C GLY A 54 -12.54 -2.06 4.98
N ALA A 55 -11.63 -1.08 4.93
CA ALA A 55 -11.28 -0.25 6.09
C ALA A 55 -12.49 0.47 6.69
N GLY A 56 -12.57 0.54 8.02
CA GLY A 56 -13.65 1.20 8.73
C GLY A 56 -13.61 2.72 8.65
N VAL A 57 -12.40 3.29 8.77
CA VAL A 57 -12.13 4.73 8.64
C VAL A 57 -10.78 4.93 7.98
N VAL A 58 -10.72 5.81 7.00
CA VAL A 58 -9.48 6.22 6.35
C VAL A 58 -9.13 7.64 6.76
N ARG A 59 -7.90 7.87 7.17
CA ARG A 59 -7.32 9.18 7.44
C ARG A 59 -6.28 9.52 6.39
N LEU A 60 -6.55 10.54 5.59
CA LEU A 60 -5.58 11.12 4.68
C LEU A 60 -4.70 12.11 5.44
N ILE A 61 -3.37 11.95 5.40
CA ILE A 61 -2.38 12.78 6.08
C ILE A 61 -1.49 13.41 5.02
N VAL A 62 -1.57 14.73 4.88
CA VAL A 62 -0.91 15.47 3.79
C VAL A 62 -0.22 16.73 4.29
N PRO A 63 0.72 17.31 3.52
CA PRO A 63 1.22 18.66 3.73
C PRO A 63 0.07 19.67 3.72
N LYS A 64 0.08 20.62 4.63
CA LYS A 64 -0.96 21.65 4.78
C LYS A 64 -1.19 22.44 3.48
N GLU A 65 -0.13 22.70 2.73
CA GLU A 65 -0.20 23.47 1.49
C GLU A 65 -1.03 22.81 0.39
N ILE A 66 -1.15 21.46 0.37
CA ILE A 66 -1.96 20.77 -0.63
C ILE A 66 -3.38 20.43 -0.16
N ALA A 67 -3.74 20.77 1.08
CA ALA A 67 -5.02 20.39 1.68
C ALA A 67 -6.22 20.81 0.84
N ASN A 68 -6.25 22.07 0.37
CA ASN A 68 -7.32 22.59 -0.47
C ASN A 68 -7.46 21.83 -1.81
N GLY A 69 -6.35 21.32 -2.34
CA GLY A 69 -6.35 20.53 -3.58
C GLY A 69 -6.82 19.10 -3.41
N VAL A 70 -6.82 18.56 -2.19
CA VAL A 70 -7.27 17.18 -1.93
C VAL A 70 -8.68 17.12 -1.34
N MET A 71 -9.12 18.14 -0.61
CA MET A 71 -10.44 18.17 0.03
C MET A 71 -11.62 17.85 -0.91
N PRO A 72 -11.68 18.34 -2.16
CA PRO A 72 -12.78 18.01 -3.06
C PRO A 72 -12.93 16.53 -3.42
N TYR A 73 -11.92 15.71 -3.13
CA TYR A 73 -11.91 14.27 -3.39
C TYR A 73 -12.21 13.43 -2.14
N LEU A 74 -12.54 14.08 -1.02
CA LEU A 74 -12.85 13.40 0.24
C LEU A 74 -14.36 13.44 0.48
N LEU A 75 -14.96 12.27 0.65
CA LEU A 75 -16.37 12.11 1.02
C LEU A 75 -16.48 11.43 2.40
N GLU A 76 -16.01 10.20 2.52
CA GLU A 76 -16.07 9.40 3.75
C GLU A 76 -14.77 9.46 4.57
N GLN A 77 -13.68 9.91 3.95
CA GLN A 77 -12.37 9.93 4.57
C GLN A 77 -12.18 11.19 5.43
N THR A 78 -11.33 11.08 6.44
CA THR A 78 -10.94 12.23 7.28
C THR A 78 -9.61 12.81 6.81
N LEU A 79 -9.44 14.12 6.92
CA LEU A 79 -8.21 14.82 6.59
C LEU A 79 -7.44 15.19 7.86
N PHE A 80 -6.14 14.96 7.85
CA PHE A 80 -5.19 15.50 8.81
C PHE A 80 -4.07 16.22 8.05
N THR A 81 -3.74 17.43 8.44
CA THR A 81 -2.66 18.20 7.82
C THR A 81 -1.46 18.29 8.76
N ILE A 82 -0.27 18.18 8.19
CA ILE A 82 1.00 18.44 8.87
C ILE A 82 1.54 19.76 8.34
N GLU A 83 2.09 20.60 9.22
CA GLU A 83 2.73 21.85 8.79
C GLU A 83 3.77 21.55 7.72
N SER A 84 3.85 22.44 6.72
CA SER A 84 4.62 22.19 5.50
C SER A 84 5.33 23.43 5.01
N LYS A 85 6.37 23.21 4.20
CA LYS A 85 7.11 24.22 3.53
C LYS A 85 7.54 23.71 2.15
N ASP A 86 7.39 24.54 1.12
CA ASP A 86 7.74 24.21 -0.26
C ASP A 86 7.10 22.89 -0.73
N GLY A 87 5.86 22.61 -0.28
CA GLY A 87 5.09 21.42 -0.62
C GLY A 87 5.42 20.14 0.16
N HIS A 88 6.40 20.18 1.08
CA HIS A 88 6.82 19.03 1.87
C HIS A 88 6.43 19.17 3.35
N MET A 89 6.11 18.05 3.99
CA MET A 89 5.83 18.02 5.43
C MET A 89 7.05 18.44 6.24
N LEU A 90 6.85 19.20 7.31
CA LEU A 90 7.88 19.49 8.29
C LEU A 90 7.85 18.44 9.42
N PHE A 91 9.02 18.03 9.88
CA PHE A 91 9.11 17.10 10.99
C PHE A 91 8.70 17.75 12.31
N ASN A 92 7.57 17.33 12.86
CA ASN A 92 7.11 17.69 14.20
C ASN A 92 6.56 16.44 14.90
N LYS A 93 7.28 15.98 15.92
CA LYS A 93 6.93 14.77 16.66
C LYS A 93 5.50 14.78 17.18
N LYS A 94 5.03 15.89 17.76
CA LYS A 94 3.67 15.99 18.34
C LYS A 94 2.59 15.91 17.28
N GLU A 95 2.79 16.54 16.13
CA GLU A 95 1.85 16.47 15.01
C GLU A 95 1.79 15.08 14.41
N ILE A 96 2.95 14.43 14.24
CA ILE A 96 3.02 13.06 13.73
C ILE A 96 2.32 12.11 14.70
N ASP A 97 2.58 12.19 16.00
CA ASP A 97 1.93 11.37 17.01
C ASP A 97 0.40 11.53 16.96
N LYS A 98 -0.09 12.76 16.83
CA LYS A 98 -1.52 13.05 16.69
C LYS A 98 -2.11 12.55 15.37
N ALA A 99 -1.36 12.70 14.27
CA ALA A 99 -1.78 12.20 12.96
C ALA A 99 -1.95 10.68 12.95
N LEU A 100 -1.10 9.96 13.68
CA LEU A 100 -1.07 8.49 13.73
C LEU A 100 -1.91 7.90 14.87
N GLU A 101 -2.54 8.75 15.71
CA GLU A 101 -3.35 8.27 16.83
C GLU A 101 -4.50 7.35 16.37
N LYS A 102 -4.65 6.19 17.02
CA LYS A 102 -5.65 5.14 16.76
C LYS A 102 -5.48 4.39 15.43
N LEU A 103 -4.47 4.69 14.62
CA LEU A 103 -4.26 3.95 13.39
C LEU A 103 -3.87 2.50 13.68
N LYS A 104 -4.51 1.58 12.96
CA LYS A 104 -4.20 0.15 12.95
C LYS A 104 -3.20 -0.23 11.87
N ALA A 105 -3.10 0.57 10.80
CA ALA A 105 -2.12 0.42 9.74
C ALA A 105 -1.86 1.77 9.06
N LEU A 106 -0.69 1.90 8.42
CA LEU A 106 -0.27 3.11 7.70
C LEU A 106 0.30 2.72 6.33
N ALA A 107 -0.09 3.44 5.27
CA ALA A 107 0.66 3.46 4.02
C ALA A 107 1.34 4.83 3.86
N ILE A 108 2.62 4.82 3.45
CA ILE A 108 3.44 6.01 3.36
C ILE A 108 4.29 6.01 2.09
N GLY A 109 4.44 7.18 1.47
CA GLY A 109 5.38 7.40 0.39
C GLY A 109 4.78 7.79 -0.96
N MET A 110 3.48 7.57 -1.16
CA MET A 110 2.81 7.84 -2.44
C MET A 110 2.85 9.34 -2.78
N GLY A 111 3.65 9.70 -3.78
CA GLY A 111 3.85 11.08 -4.20
C GLY A 111 4.31 12.03 -3.10
N TRP A 112 5.08 11.51 -2.15
CA TRP A 112 5.46 12.26 -0.94
C TRP A 112 6.57 13.27 -1.19
N GLY A 113 7.32 13.08 -2.29
CA GLY A 113 8.54 13.82 -2.58
C GLY A 113 9.66 13.47 -1.60
N GLU A 114 10.86 13.85 -1.94
CA GLU A 114 12.06 13.57 -1.14
C GLU A 114 12.53 14.84 -0.43
N SER A 115 12.52 14.84 0.90
CA SER A 115 13.05 15.92 1.74
C SER A 115 13.70 15.35 3.00
N GLU A 116 14.58 16.12 3.64
CA GLU A 116 15.19 15.73 4.92
C GLU A 116 14.13 15.52 6.01
N ASP A 117 13.08 16.33 6.03
CA ASP A 117 12.02 16.20 7.02
C ASP A 117 11.15 14.97 6.78
N ASN A 118 10.87 14.61 5.51
CA ASN A 118 10.19 13.36 5.18
C ASN A 118 11.03 12.14 5.60
N GLU A 119 12.37 12.17 5.43
CA GLU A 119 13.25 11.12 5.94
C GLU A 119 13.19 11.03 7.47
N LYS A 120 13.22 12.17 8.19
CA LYS A 120 13.07 12.21 9.66
C LYS A 120 11.73 11.64 10.11
N ILE A 121 10.64 11.94 9.38
CA ILE A 121 9.31 11.39 9.64
C ILE A 121 9.31 9.87 9.50
N LEU A 122 9.82 9.34 8.38
CA LEU A 122 9.90 7.89 8.15
C LEU A 122 10.74 7.20 9.24
N ARG A 123 11.91 7.74 9.54
CA ARG A 123 12.78 7.24 10.62
C ARG A 123 12.06 7.23 11.96
N TYR A 124 11.42 8.33 12.33
CA TYR A 124 10.68 8.45 13.58
C TYR A 124 9.57 7.42 13.71
N ILE A 125 8.81 7.18 12.63
CA ILE A 125 7.74 6.18 12.61
C ILE A 125 8.32 4.78 12.81
N LEU A 126 9.37 4.40 12.07
CA LEU A 126 10.01 3.09 12.17
C LEU A 126 10.60 2.83 13.56
N GLU A 127 11.13 3.85 14.23
CA GLU A 127 11.74 3.73 15.55
C GLU A 127 10.75 3.71 16.70
N ASN A 128 9.58 4.36 16.56
CA ASN A 128 8.69 4.67 17.69
C ASN A 128 7.28 4.11 17.58
N LYS A 129 6.89 3.52 16.45
CA LYS A 129 5.54 2.98 16.25
C LYS A 129 5.57 1.45 16.12
N GLU A 130 4.38 0.83 16.26
CA GLU A 130 4.23 -0.64 16.26
C GLU A 130 3.24 -1.13 15.21
N MET A 131 2.37 -0.23 14.67
CA MET A 131 1.40 -0.61 13.64
C MET A 131 2.08 -1.06 12.34
N PRO A 132 1.45 -1.96 11.56
CA PRO A 132 1.91 -2.30 10.23
C PRO A 132 2.06 -1.07 9.35
N ILE A 133 3.13 -1.06 8.54
CA ILE A 133 3.43 0.04 7.63
C ILE A 133 3.72 -0.48 6.23
N VAL A 134 2.99 0.03 5.24
CA VAL A 134 3.26 -0.16 3.81
C VAL A 134 4.11 1.03 3.35
N ILE A 135 5.30 0.75 2.82
CA ILE A 135 6.22 1.76 2.29
C ILE A 135 6.32 1.56 0.79
N ASP A 136 5.94 2.59 0.02
CA ASP A 136 5.95 2.58 -1.45
C ASP A 136 6.59 3.86 -2.00
N ALA A 137 6.91 3.88 -3.27
CA ALA A 137 7.33 5.04 -4.05
C ALA A 137 8.45 5.86 -3.35
N ASP A 138 8.22 7.15 -3.06
CA ASP A 138 9.23 8.01 -2.43
C ASP A 138 9.63 7.54 -1.03
N GLY A 139 8.75 6.82 -0.33
CA GLY A 139 9.11 6.15 0.93
C GLY A 139 10.20 5.10 0.73
N LEU A 140 10.17 4.33 -0.37
CA LEU A 140 11.23 3.38 -0.73
C LEU A 140 12.50 4.09 -1.15
N ASN A 141 12.40 5.21 -1.90
CA ASN A 141 13.54 6.01 -2.29
C ASN A 141 14.29 6.58 -1.05
N MET A 142 13.54 7.07 -0.06
CA MET A 142 14.14 7.53 1.20
C MET A 142 14.74 6.38 2.00
N LEU A 143 14.05 5.24 2.09
CA LEU A 143 14.58 4.04 2.76
C LEU A 143 15.88 3.56 2.11
N ALA A 144 16.02 3.69 0.77
CA ALA A 144 17.25 3.33 0.07
C ALA A 144 18.47 4.13 0.52
N LYS A 145 18.29 5.39 0.95
CA LYS A 145 19.34 6.28 1.46
C LYS A 145 19.67 6.03 2.95
N MET A 146 18.76 5.42 3.70
CA MET A 146 18.92 5.15 5.13
C MET A 146 19.74 3.89 5.39
N ASP A 147 20.31 3.77 6.60
CA ASP A 147 20.82 2.49 7.08
C ASP A 147 19.67 1.51 7.30
N LYS A 148 19.65 0.46 6.50
CA LYS A 148 18.57 -0.54 6.50
C LYS A 148 18.53 -1.40 7.75
N SER A 149 19.53 -1.30 8.65
CA SER A 149 19.49 -1.96 9.96
C SER A 149 18.30 -1.49 10.82
N ILE A 150 17.72 -0.32 10.51
CA ILE A 150 16.49 0.18 11.14
C ILE A 150 15.33 -0.80 10.96
N LEU A 151 15.24 -1.51 9.83
CA LEU A 151 14.21 -2.51 9.56
C LEU A 151 14.27 -3.70 10.52
N ASN A 152 15.47 -4.06 11.01
CA ASN A 152 15.64 -5.13 11.99
C ASN A 152 15.37 -4.68 13.42
N LYS A 153 15.33 -3.38 13.67
CA LYS A 153 15.16 -2.78 15.02
C LYS A 153 13.74 -2.28 15.23
N THR A 154 12.99 -2.04 14.15
CA THR A 154 11.60 -1.55 14.24
C THR A 154 10.68 -2.58 14.87
N LYS A 155 9.68 -2.10 15.59
CA LYS A 155 8.54 -2.92 16.06
C LYS A 155 7.40 -2.98 15.05
N CYS A 156 7.42 -2.12 14.03
CA CYS A 156 6.45 -2.15 12.95
C CYS A 156 6.61 -3.43 12.13
N LYS A 157 5.49 -4.04 11.72
CA LYS A 157 5.53 -4.99 10.60
C LYS A 157 5.64 -4.21 9.31
N VAL A 158 6.81 -4.25 8.67
CA VAL A 158 7.10 -3.46 7.47
C VAL A 158 6.75 -4.27 6.23
N ILE A 159 5.97 -3.68 5.34
CA ILE A 159 5.64 -4.17 4.01
C ILE A 159 6.26 -3.23 2.99
N LEU A 160 7.11 -3.73 2.12
CA LEU A 160 7.74 -2.97 1.04
C LEU A 160 7.15 -3.40 -0.30
N THR A 161 6.82 -2.44 -1.17
CA THR A 161 6.13 -2.71 -2.44
C THR A 161 6.94 -2.23 -3.67
N PRO A 162 8.23 -2.54 -3.79
CA PRO A 162 9.04 -2.03 -4.87
C PRO A 162 8.68 -2.64 -6.23
N HIS A 163 8.80 -1.86 -7.30
CA HIS A 163 9.05 -2.40 -8.63
C HIS A 163 10.56 -2.73 -8.80
N PRO A 164 11.00 -3.45 -9.86
CA PRO A 164 12.39 -3.90 -9.96
C PRO A 164 13.45 -2.80 -9.82
N LYS A 165 13.18 -1.59 -10.34
CA LYS A 165 14.13 -0.46 -10.22
C LYS A 165 14.18 0.12 -8.81
N GLU A 166 13.08 0.14 -8.07
CA GLU A 166 13.08 0.51 -6.65
C GLU A 166 13.78 -0.57 -5.84
N PHE A 167 13.57 -1.86 -6.20
CA PHE A 167 14.22 -2.97 -5.51
C PHE A 167 15.74 -2.94 -5.71
N GLU A 168 16.24 -2.64 -6.92
CA GLU A 168 17.66 -2.40 -7.18
C GLU A 168 18.23 -1.35 -6.20
N ARG A 169 17.55 -0.19 -6.04
CA ARG A 169 18.01 0.90 -5.17
C ARG A 169 18.04 0.51 -3.69
N ILE A 170 17.02 -0.18 -3.21
CA ILE A 170 16.96 -0.54 -1.78
C ILE A 170 17.80 -1.75 -1.41
N SER A 171 18.01 -2.70 -2.35
CA SER A 171 18.73 -3.94 -2.10
C SER A 171 20.23 -3.84 -2.41
N GLY A 172 20.58 -3.06 -3.46
CA GLY A 172 21.90 -3.03 -4.04
C GLY A 172 22.20 -4.21 -4.97
N TYR A 173 21.21 -5.06 -5.27
CA TYR A 173 21.33 -6.12 -6.27
C TYR A 173 21.35 -5.54 -7.68
N ASP A 174 22.03 -6.21 -8.60
CA ASP A 174 22.00 -5.84 -10.02
C ASP A 174 20.60 -5.99 -10.61
N PHE A 175 20.22 -5.07 -11.50
CA PHE A 175 18.89 -5.06 -12.11
C PHE A 175 18.61 -6.32 -12.94
N GLN A 176 19.60 -6.83 -13.68
CA GLN A 176 19.42 -8.04 -14.49
C GLN A 176 19.30 -9.28 -13.60
N ASP A 177 20.03 -9.33 -12.50
CA ASP A 177 19.89 -10.41 -11.53
C ASP A 177 18.49 -10.43 -10.90
N ILE A 178 17.93 -9.25 -10.59
CA ILE A 178 16.56 -9.12 -10.09
C ILE A 178 15.55 -9.65 -11.12
N LEU A 179 15.71 -9.33 -12.40
CA LEU A 179 14.82 -9.81 -13.46
C LEU A 179 14.91 -11.33 -13.67
N ASN A 180 16.12 -11.89 -13.53
CA ASN A 180 16.38 -13.31 -13.74
C ASN A 180 15.98 -14.17 -12.53
N ASN A 181 16.16 -13.67 -11.31
CA ASN A 181 15.98 -14.43 -10.06
C ASN A 181 15.10 -13.67 -9.04
N PRO A 182 13.90 -13.15 -9.44
CA PRO A 182 13.12 -12.26 -8.58
C PRO A 182 12.67 -12.92 -7.27
N GLN A 183 12.34 -14.22 -7.28
CA GLN A 183 11.83 -14.91 -6.10
C GLN A 183 12.92 -15.14 -5.05
N GLU A 184 14.11 -15.57 -5.48
CA GLU A 184 15.24 -15.85 -4.61
C GLU A 184 15.73 -14.56 -3.95
N LEU A 185 16.00 -13.53 -4.75
CA LEU A 185 16.49 -12.24 -4.24
C LEU A 185 15.48 -11.54 -3.36
N ALA A 186 14.18 -11.62 -3.68
CA ALA A 186 13.13 -11.11 -2.83
C ALA A 186 13.08 -11.84 -1.47
N SER A 187 13.19 -13.17 -1.48
CA SER A 187 13.17 -13.99 -0.27
C SER A 187 14.37 -13.70 0.63
N ASP A 188 15.57 -13.61 0.05
CA ASP A 188 16.80 -13.31 0.79
C ASP A 188 16.74 -11.92 1.44
N PHE A 189 16.28 -10.92 0.71
CA PHE A 189 16.09 -9.57 1.23
C PHE A 189 15.07 -9.53 2.36
N ALA A 190 13.90 -10.15 2.15
CA ALA A 190 12.83 -10.19 3.15
C ALA A 190 13.29 -10.87 4.45
N LYS A 191 14.00 -12.00 4.33
CA LYS A 191 14.58 -12.72 5.46
C LYS A 191 15.64 -11.89 6.19
N LYS A 192 16.55 -11.26 5.44
CA LYS A 192 17.64 -10.44 6.00
C LYS A 192 17.15 -9.28 6.84
N TYR A 193 16.08 -8.62 6.39
CA TYR A 193 15.57 -7.40 7.01
C TYR A 193 14.26 -7.59 7.79
N ASN A 194 13.78 -8.82 7.92
CA ASN A 194 12.54 -9.17 8.64
C ASN A 194 11.30 -8.37 8.15
N VAL A 195 11.15 -8.25 6.84
CA VAL A 195 10.04 -7.52 6.20
C VAL A 195 9.19 -8.46 5.36
N ILE A 196 7.98 -8.02 4.99
CA ILE A 196 7.26 -8.60 3.87
C ILE A 196 7.61 -7.80 2.63
N LEU A 197 8.13 -8.45 1.62
CA LEU A 197 8.46 -7.84 0.33
C LEU A 197 7.44 -8.26 -0.72
N LEU A 198 6.81 -7.29 -1.35
CA LEU A 198 5.97 -7.43 -2.54
C LEU A 198 6.75 -6.86 -3.72
N LEU A 199 7.48 -7.70 -4.45
CA LEU A 199 8.21 -7.32 -5.65
C LEU A 199 7.27 -7.33 -6.85
N LYS A 200 6.92 -6.12 -7.31
CA LYS A 200 6.03 -5.90 -8.45
C LYS A 200 6.66 -6.42 -9.76
N GLY A 201 5.87 -7.09 -10.58
CA GLY A 201 6.29 -7.60 -11.89
C GLY A 201 5.12 -8.26 -12.61
N HIS A 202 5.36 -8.82 -13.81
CA HIS A 202 4.35 -9.61 -14.54
C HIS A 202 3.81 -10.75 -13.67
N THR A 203 4.67 -11.41 -12.93
CA THR A 203 4.31 -12.24 -11.78
C THR A 203 4.83 -11.54 -10.53
N THR A 204 3.93 -11.09 -9.69
CA THR A 204 4.31 -10.43 -8.44
C THR A 204 4.71 -11.47 -7.41
N THR A 205 5.88 -11.29 -6.80
CA THR A 205 6.41 -12.16 -5.74
C THR A 205 6.16 -11.52 -4.38
N ILE A 206 5.49 -12.22 -3.47
CA ILE A 206 5.26 -11.74 -2.10
C ILE A 206 5.86 -12.75 -1.12
N THR A 207 6.76 -12.28 -0.26
CA THR A 207 7.51 -13.14 0.65
C THR A 207 7.94 -12.46 1.95
N ASP A 208 8.09 -13.24 3.02
CA ASP A 208 8.75 -12.86 4.28
C ASP A 208 10.09 -13.60 4.47
N GLY A 209 10.56 -14.27 3.42
CA GLY A 209 11.75 -15.12 3.47
C GLY A 209 11.51 -16.55 3.99
N LYS A 210 10.29 -16.88 4.41
CA LYS A 210 9.86 -18.23 4.83
C LYS A 210 8.74 -18.75 3.95
N THR A 211 7.72 -17.94 3.76
CA THR A 211 6.56 -18.20 2.91
C THR A 211 6.62 -17.32 1.69
N THR A 212 6.34 -17.87 0.51
CA THR A 212 6.33 -17.14 -0.76
C THR A 212 5.11 -17.50 -1.56
N TYR A 213 4.32 -16.47 -1.93
CA TYR A 213 3.22 -16.57 -2.88
C TYR A 213 3.56 -15.85 -4.18
N LEU A 214 3.07 -16.40 -5.28
CA LEU A 214 3.16 -15.82 -6.62
C LEU A 214 1.77 -15.39 -7.07
N VAL A 215 1.62 -14.11 -7.40
CA VAL A 215 0.37 -13.54 -7.91
C VAL A 215 0.54 -13.23 -9.39
N LYS A 216 -0.23 -13.93 -10.24
CA LYS A 216 -0.24 -13.78 -11.70
C LYS A 216 -1.43 -12.94 -12.20
N LYS A 217 -2.18 -12.34 -11.28
CA LYS A 217 -3.27 -11.43 -11.62
C LYS A 217 -2.76 -10.06 -12.02
N GLY A 218 -3.41 -9.48 -13.02
CA GLY A 218 -3.08 -8.19 -13.60
C GLY A 218 -3.11 -8.23 -15.13
N CYS A 219 -3.00 -7.08 -15.73
CA CYS A 219 -3.08 -6.88 -17.17
C CYS A 219 -2.12 -5.77 -17.63
N SER A 220 -1.93 -5.66 -18.96
CA SER A 220 -1.04 -4.66 -19.55
C SER A 220 -1.50 -3.22 -19.32
N GLY A 221 -2.80 -2.98 -19.25
CA GLY A 221 -3.36 -1.66 -18.97
C GLY A 221 -3.01 -1.11 -17.58
N MET A 222 -2.60 -1.97 -16.63
CA MET A 222 -2.09 -1.53 -15.33
C MET A 222 -0.70 -0.90 -15.40
N ALA A 223 0.00 -0.97 -16.53
CA ALA A 223 1.28 -0.28 -16.74
C ALA A 223 1.08 1.23 -16.92
N THR A 224 0.34 1.85 -16.00
CA THR A 224 0.02 3.28 -15.97
C THR A 224 0.33 3.88 -14.62
N ALA A 225 0.59 5.19 -14.58
CA ALA A 225 0.84 5.92 -13.35
C ALA A 225 -0.36 5.81 -12.39
N GLY A 226 -0.08 5.60 -11.11
CA GLY A 226 -1.10 5.50 -10.06
C GLY A 226 -1.50 4.07 -9.69
N SER A 227 -1.18 3.03 -10.49
CA SER A 227 -1.52 1.63 -10.16
C SER A 227 -0.85 1.16 -8.86
N GLY A 228 0.38 1.60 -8.58
CA GLY A 228 1.06 1.35 -7.31
C GLY A 228 0.36 2.03 -6.13
N ASP A 229 -0.08 3.28 -6.33
CA ASP A 229 -0.79 4.03 -5.29
C ASP A 229 -2.12 3.34 -4.92
N VAL A 230 -2.86 2.86 -5.91
CA VAL A 230 -4.08 2.06 -5.69
C VAL A 230 -3.77 0.79 -4.90
N LEU A 231 -2.71 0.07 -5.27
CA LEU A 231 -2.26 -1.13 -4.55
C LEU A 231 -1.95 -0.81 -3.09
N SER A 232 -1.20 0.25 -2.82
CA SER A 232 -0.83 0.66 -1.45
C SER A 232 -2.05 1.00 -0.60
N GLY A 233 -3.07 1.64 -1.19
CA GLY A 233 -4.35 1.90 -0.54
C GLY A 233 -5.13 0.62 -0.25
N ILE A 234 -5.20 -0.33 -1.17
CA ILE A 234 -5.85 -1.64 -0.95
C ILE A 234 -5.14 -2.40 0.18
N LEU A 235 -3.81 -2.45 0.15
CA LEU A 235 -3.03 -3.15 1.18
C LEU A 235 -3.29 -2.59 2.57
N VAL A 236 -3.18 -1.28 2.76
CA VAL A 236 -3.39 -0.69 4.09
C VAL A 236 -4.83 -0.85 4.57
N GLY A 237 -5.80 -0.82 3.65
CA GLY A 237 -7.21 -1.08 3.97
C GLY A 237 -7.41 -2.48 4.54
N ILE A 238 -6.84 -3.51 3.90
CA ILE A 238 -6.88 -4.90 4.37
C ILE A 238 -6.17 -5.06 5.72
N LEU A 239 -5.01 -4.42 5.88
CA LEU A 239 -4.22 -4.47 7.12
C LEU A 239 -4.87 -3.76 8.31
N GLY A 240 -5.88 -2.95 8.07
CA GLY A 240 -6.68 -2.31 9.11
C GLY A 240 -7.48 -3.28 9.97
N TYR A 241 -7.86 -4.44 9.42
CA TYR A 241 -8.70 -5.46 10.08
C TYR A 241 -8.17 -6.88 9.98
N ASN A 242 -7.07 -7.11 9.27
CA ASN A 242 -6.39 -8.41 9.19
C ASN A 242 -5.00 -8.35 9.81
N GLU A 243 -4.48 -9.51 10.19
CA GLU A 243 -3.08 -9.65 10.56
C GLU A 243 -2.18 -9.37 9.35
N SER A 244 -1.02 -8.77 9.62
CA SER A 244 -0.01 -8.46 8.61
C SER A 244 0.81 -9.69 8.24
N THR A 245 0.20 -10.58 7.48
CA THR A 245 0.81 -11.83 6.98
C THR A 245 1.15 -11.74 5.50
N VAL A 246 1.98 -12.66 5.01
CA VAL A 246 2.26 -12.79 3.57
C VAL A 246 0.95 -13.05 2.81
N LEU A 247 0.02 -13.82 3.39
CA LEU A 247 -1.27 -14.11 2.76
C LEU A 247 -2.15 -12.87 2.62
N SER A 248 -2.27 -12.02 3.67
CA SER A 248 -3.07 -10.79 3.60
C SER A 248 -2.52 -9.79 2.57
N VAL A 249 -1.20 -9.64 2.49
CA VAL A 249 -0.53 -8.81 1.47
C VAL A 249 -0.74 -9.40 0.06
N SER A 250 -0.66 -10.72 -0.07
CA SER A 250 -0.90 -11.41 -1.35
C SER A 250 -2.35 -11.29 -1.81
N ALA A 251 -3.31 -11.33 -0.87
CA ALA A 251 -4.72 -11.10 -1.16
C ALA A 251 -4.98 -9.69 -1.71
N GLY A 252 -4.31 -8.67 -1.15
CA GLY A 252 -4.39 -7.30 -1.66
C GLY A 252 -3.82 -7.16 -3.07
N SER A 253 -2.68 -7.79 -3.34
CA SER A 253 -2.09 -7.84 -4.69
C SER A 253 -3.00 -8.56 -5.69
N TYR A 254 -3.59 -9.69 -5.28
CA TYR A 254 -4.53 -10.44 -6.11
C TYR A 254 -5.77 -9.61 -6.44
N LEU A 255 -6.35 -8.92 -5.45
CA LEU A 255 -7.51 -8.05 -5.64
C LEU A 255 -7.20 -6.89 -6.59
N ALA A 256 -6.06 -6.23 -6.42
CA ALA A 256 -5.62 -5.15 -7.30
C ALA A 256 -5.47 -5.64 -8.75
N GLY A 257 -4.82 -6.80 -8.96
CA GLY A 257 -4.66 -7.39 -10.28
C GLY A 257 -5.97 -7.78 -10.92
N LEU A 258 -6.90 -8.37 -10.16
CA LEU A 258 -8.23 -8.73 -10.64
C LEU A 258 -9.04 -7.49 -11.03
N ALA A 259 -8.97 -6.42 -10.25
CA ALA A 259 -9.60 -5.14 -10.59
C ALA A 259 -9.06 -4.57 -11.91
N GLY A 260 -7.75 -4.71 -12.14
CA GLY A 260 -7.11 -4.35 -13.41
C GLY A 260 -7.67 -5.14 -14.60
N GLU A 261 -7.73 -6.49 -14.48
CA GLU A 261 -8.29 -7.36 -15.52
C GLU A 261 -9.75 -6.98 -15.88
N LEU A 262 -10.53 -6.56 -14.88
CA LEU A 262 -11.92 -6.14 -15.10
C LEU A 262 -12.01 -4.78 -15.79
N ALA A 263 -11.23 -3.80 -15.33
CA ALA A 263 -11.21 -2.48 -15.93
C ALA A 263 -10.73 -2.56 -17.41
N GLU A 264 -9.70 -3.39 -17.69
CA GLU A 264 -9.22 -3.61 -19.06
C GLU A 264 -10.30 -4.25 -19.95
N LYS A 265 -11.06 -5.19 -19.41
CA LYS A 265 -12.16 -5.83 -20.16
C LYS A 265 -13.27 -4.83 -20.54
N GLU A 266 -13.52 -3.83 -19.71
CA GLU A 266 -14.54 -2.80 -19.97
C GLU A 266 -14.01 -1.67 -20.87
N LEU A 267 -12.75 -1.26 -20.71
CA LEU A 267 -12.19 -0.03 -21.29
C LEU A 267 -11.07 -0.27 -22.31
N ASN A 268 -10.55 -1.49 -22.43
CA ASN A 268 -9.32 -1.93 -23.11
C ASN A 268 -8.01 -1.46 -22.42
N ASP A 269 -6.89 -2.01 -22.86
CA ASP A 269 -5.54 -1.82 -22.30
C ASP A 269 -4.96 -0.41 -22.51
N ILE A 270 -5.41 0.31 -23.54
CA ILE A 270 -4.91 1.64 -23.89
C ILE A 270 -5.65 2.74 -23.11
N SER A 271 -6.95 2.57 -22.88
CA SER A 271 -7.83 3.63 -22.36
C SER A 271 -8.01 3.59 -20.85
N MET A 272 -7.74 2.45 -20.19
CA MET A 272 -7.89 2.34 -18.74
C MET A 272 -6.87 3.17 -17.97
N LYS A 273 -7.29 3.67 -16.82
CA LYS A 273 -6.48 4.42 -15.86
C LYS A 273 -6.51 3.73 -14.50
N ALA A 274 -5.56 4.05 -13.63
CA ALA A 274 -5.52 3.52 -12.27
C ALA A 274 -6.81 3.77 -11.48
N SER A 275 -7.46 4.92 -11.65
CA SER A 275 -8.73 5.23 -11.00
C SER A 275 -9.89 4.33 -11.41
N ASP A 276 -9.87 3.77 -12.61
CA ASP A 276 -10.94 2.88 -13.10
C ASP A 276 -10.93 1.55 -12.34
N THR A 277 -9.75 1.10 -11.88
CA THR A 277 -9.63 -0.11 -11.07
C THR A 277 -10.27 0.03 -9.68
N ILE A 278 -10.36 1.25 -9.15
CA ILE A 278 -10.98 1.51 -7.84
C ILE A 278 -12.48 1.22 -7.89
N SER A 279 -13.16 1.62 -8.96
CA SER A 279 -14.61 1.45 -9.11
C SER A 279 -15.05 0.01 -9.28
N VAL A 280 -14.19 -0.88 -9.79
CA VAL A 280 -14.52 -2.29 -10.07
C VAL A 280 -13.97 -3.27 -9.05
N SER A 281 -13.05 -2.84 -8.17
CA SER A 281 -12.40 -3.72 -7.18
C SER A 281 -13.38 -4.41 -6.22
N TYR A 282 -14.53 -3.80 -5.91
CA TYR A 282 -15.53 -4.33 -5.00
C TYR A 282 -16.54 -5.30 -5.66
N THR A 283 -16.74 -5.24 -6.97
CA THR A 283 -17.75 -6.06 -7.67
C THR A 283 -17.51 -7.55 -7.50
N HIS A 284 -16.25 -7.97 -7.40
CA HIS A 284 -15.91 -9.38 -7.20
C HIS A 284 -15.96 -9.86 -5.76
N LEU A 285 -15.84 -8.98 -4.79
CA LEU A 285 -16.12 -9.34 -3.39
C LEU A 285 -17.61 -9.66 -3.22
N ARG A 286 -18.51 -8.96 -3.96
CA ARG A 286 -19.96 -9.21 -3.96
C ARG A 286 -20.41 -10.42 -4.79
N ALA A 287 -19.76 -10.72 -5.90
CA ALA A 287 -20.15 -11.85 -6.78
C ALA A 287 -20.07 -13.23 -6.09
N HIS A 288 -19.57 -13.29 -4.85
CA HIS A 288 -19.58 -14.50 -4.03
C HIS A 288 -20.88 -14.72 -3.24
N GLU A 289 -21.73 -13.70 -3.11
CA GLU A 289 -23.01 -13.85 -2.40
C GLU A 289 -24.13 -14.41 -3.29
N THR A 290 -24.02 -14.27 -4.62
CA THR A 290 -25.09 -14.64 -5.56
C THR A 290 -24.96 -16.04 -6.18
N SER A 291 -23.86 -16.76 -5.97
CA SER A 291 -23.68 -18.12 -6.49
C SER A 291 -24.01 -19.24 -5.49
N ALA A 292 -24.72 -18.92 -4.41
CA ALA A 292 -25.19 -19.88 -3.41
C ALA A 292 -26.72 -19.93 -3.34
N HIS A 293 -27.39 -19.89 -4.51
CA HIS A 293 -28.81 -20.23 -4.65
C HIS A 293 -28.99 -21.19 -5.80
#